data_928e56e6aa9a89be0bbacc57335c7f96
#
_entry.id   928e56e6aa9a89be0bbacc57335c7f96
#
_cell.length_a   1.000
_cell.length_b   1.000
_cell.length_c   1.000
_cell.angle_alpha   90.00
_cell.angle_beta   90.00
_cell.angle_gamma   90.00
#
_symmetry.space_group_name_H-M   'P 1'
#
loop_
_entity.id
_entity.type
_entity.pdbx_description
1 polymer ?
#
loop_
_entity_poly.entity_id
_entity_poly.type
_entity_poly.pdbx_seq_one_letter_code
_entity_poly.pdbx_strand_id
1 'polypeptide(L)'
;SHQESSGGIAIDNLMTFDGSVLFAITESSIEKDLIWAGSNDGQVHITRNGGKIWKNVTDNIGMPPWGTISNIETSKFKKGKAYISVDLHQMADFDPYIFVTENYGKSWKKITNGIPRSYSSFVHVIKEDYYDSSVLFAGTDNGLYYSVNDGNNWNRLKNNLPPAPVYWISLQKRFDDMVVGTYGRGIYIMDDISPIRELTKKGLSMDQLLPTQSAYRFQMLQAMKSDG
;
A
#
# COMPACT_ATOMS: atom_id res chain seq x y z
N SER A 1 21.94 -5.23 18.58
CA SER A 1 22.55 -6.03 17.51
C SER A 1 22.11 -7.48 17.66
N HIS A 2 21.86 -8.17 16.56
CA HIS A 2 21.49 -9.59 16.52
C HIS A 2 22.67 -10.52 16.66
N GLN A 3 23.88 -10.02 16.71
CA GLN A 3 25.12 -10.79 16.70
C GLN A 3 25.19 -11.78 17.86
N GLU A 4 24.73 -11.40 19.04
CA GLU A 4 24.70 -12.26 20.22
C GLU A 4 23.66 -13.39 20.07
N SER A 5 22.51 -13.10 19.48
CA SER A 5 21.45 -14.10 19.30
C SER A 5 21.71 -15.08 18.15
N SER A 6 22.53 -14.70 17.18
CA SER A 6 22.97 -15.56 16.08
C SER A 6 24.15 -16.48 16.44
N GLY A 7 24.70 -16.38 17.65
CA GLY A 7 25.88 -17.11 18.08
C GLY A 7 27.15 -16.69 17.33
N GLY A 8 27.19 -15.49 16.78
CA GLY A 8 28.34 -14.92 16.07
C GLY A 8 28.52 -15.44 14.64
N ILE A 9 27.53 -16.16 14.09
CA ILE A 9 27.58 -16.70 12.72
C ILE A 9 27.27 -15.61 11.68
N ALA A 10 26.45 -14.62 12.05
CA ALA A 10 26.11 -13.50 11.20
C ALA A 10 26.95 -12.27 11.53
N ILE A 11 27.42 -11.57 10.51
CA ILE A 11 28.05 -10.26 10.66
C ILE A 11 26.90 -9.23 10.66
N ASP A 12 26.44 -8.85 11.84
CA ASP A 12 25.27 -7.99 12.02
C ASP A 12 25.45 -6.55 11.55
N ASN A 13 26.67 -6.15 11.23
CA ASN A 13 26.99 -4.77 10.86
C ASN A 13 27.21 -4.58 9.36
N LEU A 14 26.62 -5.44 8.53
CA LEU A 14 26.62 -5.26 7.09
C LEU A 14 25.45 -4.34 6.66
N MET A 15 25.66 -3.04 6.84
CA MET A 15 24.83 -1.96 6.28
C MET A 15 23.32 -2.14 6.48
N THR A 16 22.62 -2.62 5.47
CA THR A 16 21.13 -2.69 5.44
C THR A 16 20.53 -3.91 6.13
N PHE A 17 21.33 -4.78 6.69
CA PHE A 17 20.89 -5.99 7.37
C PHE A 17 20.82 -5.85 8.89
N ASP A 18 21.35 -4.77 9.43
CA ASP A 18 21.18 -4.43 10.84
C ASP A 18 19.86 -3.70 11.07
N GLY A 19 19.32 -3.78 12.27
CA GLY A 19 18.11 -3.07 12.66
C GLY A 19 18.25 -1.55 12.56
N SER A 20 17.12 -0.85 12.66
CA SER A 20 17.06 0.62 12.72
C SER A 20 17.32 1.37 11.41
N VAL A 21 17.23 0.72 10.26
CA VAL A 21 17.23 1.39 8.97
C VAL A 21 15.85 1.96 8.67
N LEU A 22 15.78 3.25 8.38
CA LEU A 22 14.55 3.88 7.93
C LEU A 22 14.14 3.31 6.57
N PHE A 23 12.97 2.66 6.51
CA PHE A 23 12.48 1.98 5.31
C PHE A 23 11.29 2.69 4.67
N ALA A 24 10.42 3.27 5.48
CA ALA A 24 9.26 4.04 5.02
C ALA A 24 9.20 5.40 5.74
N ILE A 25 8.93 6.45 4.97
CA ILE A 25 8.67 7.79 5.50
C ILE A 25 7.56 8.44 4.70
N THR A 26 6.59 9.06 5.36
CA THR A 26 5.47 9.72 4.71
C THR A 26 5.01 10.93 5.51
N GLU A 27 4.88 12.07 4.84
CA GLU A 27 4.24 13.27 5.38
C GLU A 27 2.74 13.25 5.08
N SER A 28 1.94 13.77 6.00
CA SER A 28 0.50 13.95 5.78
C SER A 28 0.24 15.05 4.76
N SER A 29 -0.60 14.79 3.77
CA SER A 29 -1.01 15.79 2.78
C SER A 29 -2.02 16.81 3.31
N ILE A 30 -2.63 16.56 4.48
CA ILE A 30 -3.72 17.36 5.06
C ILE A 30 -3.40 17.93 6.45
N GLU A 31 -2.27 17.53 7.05
CA GLU A 31 -1.78 18.08 8.31
C GLU A 31 -0.29 18.35 8.19
N LYS A 32 0.05 19.62 8.06
CA LYS A 32 1.44 20.07 7.97
C LYS A 32 2.25 19.62 9.18
N ASP A 33 3.52 19.28 8.96
CA ASP A 33 4.47 18.85 9.98
C ASP A 33 4.14 17.50 10.65
N LEU A 34 3.09 16.80 10.20
CA LEU A 34 2.79 15.42 10.60
C LEU A 34 3.54 14.46 9.69
N ILE A 35 4.56 13.78 10.22
CA ILE A 35 5.38 12.82 9.49
C ILE A 35 5.38 11.49 10.24
N TRP A 36 5.30 10.41 9.48
CA TRP A 36 5.43 9.04 9.96
C TRP A 36 6.71 8.41 9.42
N ALA A 37 7.38 7.63 10.23
CA ALA A 37 8.59 6.92 9.88
C ALA A 37 8.51 5.46 10.35
N GLY A 38 8.92 4.54 9.47
CA GLY A 38 8.94 3.10 9.73
C GLY A 38 10.30 2.51 9.40
N SER A 39 10.77 1.57 10.20
CA SER A 39 12.06 0.94 10.04
C SER A 39 11.95 -0.53 9.60
N ASN A 40 13.08 -1.11 9.21
CA ASN A 40 13.18 -2.51 8.82
C ASN A 40 13.10 -3.48 10.01
N ASP A 41 13.32 -3.00 11.22
CA ASP A 41 13.20 -3.76 12.48
C ASP A 41 11.85 -3.57 13.18
N GLY A 42 10.88 -2.93 12.48
CA GLY A 42 9.49 -2.83 12.92
C GLY A 42 9.16 -1.64 13.80
N GLN A 43 10.07 -0.66 13.91
CA GLN A 43 9.77 0.54 14.68
C GLN A 43 8.89 1.50 13.88
N VAL A 44 7.86 2.04 14.52
CA VAL A 44 7.01 3.10 13.95
C VAL A 44 7.08 4.34 14.82
N HIS A 45 7.47 5.43 14.21
CA HIS A 45 7.59 6.72 14.86
C HIS A 45 6.69 7.78 14.19
N ILE A 46 6.21 8.71 14.98
CA ILE A 46 5.41 9.83 14.51
C ILE A 46 5.95 11.14 15.06
N THR A 47 5.99 12.17 14.24
CA THR A 47 6.18 13.56 14.67
C THR A 47 5.01 14.42 14.22
N ARG A 48 4.66 15.45 15.01
CA ARG A 48 3.60 16.42 14.69
C ARG A 48 4.13 17.85 14.67
N ASN A 49 5.45 18.00 14.61
CA ASN A 49 6.12 19.30 14.66
C ASN A 49 7.35 19.31 13.72
N GLY A 50 7.23 18.65 12.58
CA GLY A 50 8.25 18.67 11.54
C GLY A 50 9.59 18.03 11.96
N GLY A 51 9.53 16.97 12.76
CA GLY A 51 10.72 16.22 13.17
C GLY A 51 11.43 16.72 14.41
N LYS A 52 10.94 17.78 15.07
CA LYS A 52 11.57 18.30 16.31
C LYS A 52 11.44 17.31 17.47
N ILE A 53 10.32 16.61 17.58
CA ILE A 53 10.06 15.60 18.59
C ILE A 53 9.42 14.40 17.88
N TRP A 54 10.00 13.22 18.11
CA TRP A 54 9.46 11.95 17.62
C TRP A 54 8.91 11.13 18.77
N LYS A 55 7.76 10.51 18.55
CA LYS A 55 7.14 9.58 19.49
C LYS A 55 7.14 8.19 18.87
N ASN A 56 7.67 7.20 19.59
CA ASN A 56 7.52 5.80 19.23
C ASN A 56 6.09 5.34 19.54
N VAL A 57 5.44 4.69 18.57
CA VAL A 57 4.07 4.17 18.70
C VAL A 57 3.99 2.66 18.39
N THR A 58 5.13 2.01 18.29
CA THR A 58 5.26 0.59 17.91
C THR A 58 4.47 -0.33 18.83
N ASP A 59 4.61 -0.17 20.13
CA ASP A 59 3.96 -1.05 21.12
C ASP A 59 2.43 -1.04 21.02
N ASN A 60 1.85 0.01 20.46
CA ASN A 60 0.40 0.13 20.31
C ASN A 60 -0.15 -0.68 19.13
N ILE A 61 0.69 -1.19 18.23
CA ILE A 61 0.27 -1.86 16.98
C ILE A 61 -0.17 -3.30 17.25
N GLY A 62 0.52 -3.98 18.16
CA GLY A 62 0.26 -5.39 18.43
C GLY A 62 0.69 -6.33 17.28
N MET A 63 1.67 -5.91 16.48
CA MET A 63 2.26 -6.75 15.43
C MET A 63 3.36 -7.65 16.00
N PRO A 64 3.71 -8.75 15.30
CA PRO A 64 4.89 -9.53 15.64
C PRO A 64 6.17 -8.67 15.56
N PRO A 65 7.19 -8.95 16.38
CA PRO A 65 8.45 -8.20 16.35
C PRO A 65 9.22 -8.42 15.03
N TRP A 66 10.09 -7.48 14.70
CA TRP A 66 11.02 -7.56 13.56
C TRP A 66 10.36 -7.53 12.17
N GLY A 67 9.12 -7.12 12.07
CA GLY A 67 8.46 -6.92 10.78
C GLY A 67 8.91 -5.61 10.13
N THR A 68 9.47 -5.68 8.93
CA THR A 68 9.80 -4.49 8.15
C THR A 68 8.54 -3.68 7.85
N ILE A 69 8.53 -2.40 8.24
CA ILE A 69 7.46 -1.48 7.84
C ILE A 69 7.65 -1.16 6.37
N SER A 70 7.02 -1.94 5.51
CA SER A 70 7.25 -1.90 4.06
C SER A 70 6.67 -0.64 3.40
N ASN A 71 5.57 -0.12 3.93
CA ASN A 71 4.97 1.12 3.46
C ASN A 71 4.14 1.79 4.57
N ILE A 72 4.06 3.12 4.50
CA ILE A 72 3.15 3.94 5.30
C ILE A 72 2.35 4.82 4.35
N GLU A 73 1.04 4.79 4.48
CA GLU A 73 0.12 5.65 3.75
C GLU A 73 -0.67 6.52 4.73
N THR A 74 -0.58 7.84 4.60
CA THR A 74 -1.37 8.78 5.40
C THR A 74 -2.70 9.06 4.71
N SER A 75 -3.79 9.08 5.49
CA SER A 75 -5.09 9.39 4.92
C SER A 75 -5.14 10.81 4.35
N LYS A 76 -5.79 10.91 3.19
CA LYS A 76 -6.06 12.17 2.49
C LYS A 76 -7.35 12.85 2.96
N PHE A 77 -8.10 12.18 3.84
CA PHE A 77 -9.43 12.60 4.28
C PHE A 77 -9.53 12.86 5.79
N LYS A 78 -8.75 12.14 6.59
CA LYS A 78 -8.86 12.20 8.06
C LYS A 78 -7.50 12.43 8.70
N LYS A 79 -7.37 13.53 9.45
CA LYS A 79 -6.17 13.82 10.24
C LYS A 79 -5.91 12.72 11.27
N GLY A 80 -4.64 12.37 11.44
CA GLY A 80 -4.22 11.33 12.39
C GLY A 80 -4.54 9.90 11.96
N LYS A 81 -5.21 9.69 10.80
CA LYS A 81 -5.42 8.37 10.21
C LYS A 81 -4.23 8.01 9.31
N ALA A 82 -3.72 6.80 9.50
CA ALA A 82 -2.65 6.24 8.68
C ALA A 82 -2.78 4.72 8.61
N TYR A 83 -2.24 4.17 7.54
CA TYR A 83 -2.14 2.74 7.30
C TYR A 83 -0.67 2.35 7.25
N ILE A 84 -0.34 1.16 7.72
CA ILE A 84 0.98 0.56 7.54
C ILE A 84 0.83 -0.84 6.95
N SER A 85 1.73 -1.21 6.06
CA SER A 85 1.97 -2.59 5.67
C SER A 85 3.26 -3.09 6.33
N VAL A 86 3.24 -4.34 6.77
CA VAL A 86 4.35 -4.96 7.48
C VAL A 86 4.72 -6.26 6.79
N ASP A 87 6.00 -6.44 6.52
CA ASP A 87 6.57 -7.60 5.87
C ASP A 87 7.44 -8.38 6.87
N LEU A 88 7.07 -9.63 7.10
CA LEU A 88 7.73 -10.56 8.03
C LEU A 88 8.32 -11.78 7.33
N HIS A 89 8.40 -11.78 5.98
CA HIS A 89 8.86 -12.95 5.24
C HIS A 89 10.29 -13.38 5.64
N GLN A 90 11.16 -12.44 6.00
CA GLN A 90 12.51 -12.74 6.50
C GLN A 90 12.50 -13.47 7.85
N MET A 91 11.40 -13.37 8.59
CA MET A 91 11.16 -14.10 9.83
C MET A 91 10.39 -15.40 9.61
N ALA A 92 10.26 -15.85 8.34
CA ALA A 92 9.46 -16.99 7.91
C ALA A 92 7.96 -16.88 8.25
N ASP A 93 7.46 -15.66 8.44
CA ASP A 93 6.04 -15.36 8.57
C ASP A 93 5.55 -14.67 7.29
N PHE A 94 4.69 -15.36 6.55
CA PHE A 94 4.19 -14.93 5.24
C PHE A 94 2.75 -14.40 5.29
N ASP A 95 2.20 -14.25 6.49
CA ASP A 95 0.85 -13.73 6.67
C ASP A 95 0.74 -12.27 6.19
N PRO A 96 -0.42 -11.87 5.70
CA PRO A 96 -0.65 -10.48 5.35
C PRO A 96 -0.80 -9.64 6.63
N TYR A 97 -0.07 -8.53 6.69
CA TYR A 97 -0.16 -7.56 7.77
C TYR A 97 -0.41 -6.17 7.21
N ILE A 98 -1.61 -5.65 7.46
CA ILE A 98 -2.00 -4.26 7.24
C ILE A 98 -2.67 -3.78 8.51
N PHE A 99 -2.23 -2.65 9.03
CA PHE A 99 -2.84 -2.02 10.19
C PHE A 99 -3.27 -0.60 9.87
N VAL A 100 -4.37 -0.17 10.49
CA VAL A 100 -4.87 1.20 10.42
C VAL A 100 -4.94 1.81 11.82
N THR A 101 -4.52 3.06 11.92
CA THR A 101 -4.80 3.92 13.06
C THR A 101 -5.70 5.07 12.65
N GLU A 102 -6.53 5.56 13.55
CA GLU A 102 -7.36 6.75 13.33
C GLU A 102 -7.05 7.88 14.31
N ASN A 103 -6.04 7.69 15.17
CA ASN A 103 -5.79 8.53 16.34
C ASN A 103 -4.30 8.75 16.62
N TYR A 104 -3.52 9.00 15.54
CA TYR A 104 -2.08 9.29 15.64
C TYR A 104 -1.28 8.14 16.26
N GLY A 105 -1.63 6.90 15.97
CA GLY A 105 -0.92 5.71 16.47
C GLY A 105 -1.17 5.36 17.92
N LYS A 106 -2.21 5.94 18.58
CA LYS A 106 -2.58 5.56 19.94
C LYS A 106 -3.19 4.17 20.03
N SER A 107 -3.88 3.75 18.97
CA SER A 107 -4.41 2.40 18.80
C SER A 107 -4.43 2.02 17.32
N TRP A 108 -4.37 0.72 17.04
CA TRP A 108 -4.33 0.17 15.70
C TRP A 108 -5.29 -1.01 15.56
N LYS A 109 -5.76 -1.23 14.34
CA LYS A 109 -6.60 -2.37 13.98
C LYS A 109 -5.99 -3.07 12.78
N LYS A 110 -5.86 -4.40 12.83
CA LYS A 110 -5.48 -5.23 11.67
C LYS A 110 -6.65 -5.30 10.68
N ILE A 111 -6.38 -5.07 9.40
CA ILE A 111 -7.39 -4.99 8.33
C ILE A 111 -6.98 -5.87 7.13
N THR A 112 -6.94 -7.17 7.27
CA THR A 112 -6.49 -8.11 6.22
C THR A 112 -7.53 -9.16 5.84
N ASN A 113 -8.78 -9.01 6.29
CA ASN A 113 -9.85 -9.95 5.97
C ASN A 113 -10.09 -10.02 4.46
N GLY A 114 -10.06 -11.22 3.86
CA GLY A 114 -10.20 -11.44 2.42
C GLY A 114 -8.87 -11.56 1.66
N ILE A 115 -7.72 -11.21 2.26
CA ILE A 115 -6.41 -11.59 1.74
C ILE A 115 -6.09 -13.00 2.27
N PRO A 116 -5.95 -14.01 1.40
CA PRO A 116 -5.72 -15.38 1.84
C PRO A 116 -4.33 -15.52 2.48
N ARG A 117 -4.20 -16.43 3.44
CA ARG A 117 -2.91 -16.78 4.03
C ARG A 117 -2.18 -17.77 3.12
N SER A 118 -0.99 -17.43 2.66
CA SER A 118 -0.13 -18.25 1.82
C SER A 118 1.31 -17.77 1.89
N TYR A 119 2.24 -18.54 1.35
CA TYR A 119 3.68 -18.19 1.30
C TYR A 119 4.01 -16.91 0.51
N SER A 120 3.06 -16.32 -0.17
CA SER A 120 3.23 -15.09 -0.95
C SER A 120 2.15 -14.04 -0.64
N SER A 121 1.63 -14.04 0.58
CA SER A 121 0.57 -13.10 0.99
C SER A 121 1.07 -11.89 1.75
N PHE A 122 2.37 -11.82 2.07
CA PHE A 122 2.94 -10.66 2.74
C PHE A 122 2.81 -9.40 1.89
N VAL A 123 2.63 -8.27 2.55
CA VAL A 123 2.18 -7.02 1.92
C VAL A 123 3.35 -6.07 1.75
N HIS A 124 3.54 -5.58 0.53
CA HIS A 124 4.59 -4.62 0.20
C HIS A 124 4.12 -3.17 0.29
N VAL A 125 2.89 -2.90 -0.15
CA VAL A 125 2.39 -1.54 -0.30
C VAL A 125 0.90 -1.45 -0.03
N ILE A 126 0.47 -0.34 0.56
CA ILE A 126 -0.93 0.06 0.69
C ILE A 126 -1.12 1.48 0.18
N LYS A 127 -2.25 1.76 -0.47
CA LYS A 127 -2.63 3.08 -0.97
C LYS A 127 -4.09 3.37 -0.73
N GLU A 128 -4.39 4.58 -0.23
CA GLU A 128 -5.74 5.13 -0.15
C GLU A 128 -6.08 5.86 -1.45
N ASP A 129 -7.30 5.70 -1.95
CA ASP A 129 -7.77 6.44 -3.13
C ASP A 129 -7.76 7.96 -2.90
N TYR A 130 -7.82 8.74 -3.98
CA TYR A 130 -7.82 10.21 -3.90
C TYR A 130 -9.22 10.81 -3.67
N TYR A 131 -10.27 10.08 -4.03
CA TYR A 131 -11.65 10.59 -4.07
C TYR A 131 -12.60 9.87 -3.13
N ASP A 132 -12.27 8.67 -2.69
CA ASP A 132 -13.11 7.88 -1.78
C ASP A 132 -12.25 7.22 -0.69
N SER A 133 -12.44 7.66 0.56
CA SER A 133 -11.70 7.16 1.73
C SER A 133 -11.98 5.70 2.06
N SER A 134 -13.04 5.12 1.51
CA SER A 134 -13.36 3.70 1.70
C SER A 134 -12.66 2.79 0.69
N VAL A 135 -12.06 3.37 -0.36
CA VAL A 135 -11.34 2.62 -1.40
C VAL A 135 -9.86 2.57 -1.08
N LEU A 136 -9.35 1.35 -0.93
CA LEU A 136 -7.94 1.06 -0.66
C LEU A 136 -7.41 0.04 -1.66
N PHE A 137 -6.12 0.11 -1.94
CA PHE A 137 -5.38 -0.86 -2.75
C PHE A 137 -4.21 -1.42 -1.96
N ALA A 138 -3.95 -2.72 -2.08
CA ALA A 138 -2.82 -3.37 -1.44
C ALA A 138 -2.08 -4.27 -2.43
N GLY A 139 -0.76 -4.13 -2.48
CA GLY A 139 0.12 -5.00 -3.23
C GLY A 139 0.74 -6.05 -2.33
N THR A 140 0.61 -7.31 -2.72
CA THR A 140 1.21 -8.46 -2.04
C THR A 140 2.24 -9.14 -2.94
N ASP A 141 2.94 -10.14 -2.42
CA ASP A 141 3.91 -10.92 -3.20
C ASP A 141 3.27 -11.78 -4.30
N ASN A 142 1.95 -11.90 -4.36
CA ASN A 142 1.27 -12.65 -5.42
C ASN A 142 0.20 -11.88 -6.18
N GLY A 143 0.06 -10.59 -5.95
CA GLY A 143 -0.90 -9.79 -6.70
C GLY A 143 -1.44 -8.56 -6.02
N LEU A 144 -2.45 -7.99 -6.66
CA LEU A 144 -3.10 -6.75 -6.27
C LEU A 144 -4.46 -7.04 -5.65
N TYR A 145 -4.76 -6.35 -4.56
CA TYR A 145 -6.03 -6.41 -3.86
C TYR A 145 -6.63 -5.02 -3.74
N TYR A 146 -7.96 -4.95 -3.68
CA TYR A 146 -8.70 -3.73 -3.40
C TYR A 146 -9.75 -3.95 -2.32
N SER A 147 -10.05 -2.90 -1.59
CA SER A 147 -11.17 -2.81 -0.65
C SER A 147 -12.04 -1.64 -1.03
N VAL A 148 -13.36 -1.76 -0.82
CA VAL A 148 -14.34 -0.68 -1.01
C VAL A 148 -15.08 -0.35 0.29
N ASN A 149 -14.51 -0.77 1.41
CA ASN A 149 -15.11 -0.59 2.74
C ASN A 149 -14.04 -0.36 3.82
N ASP A 150 -13.06 0.50 3.49
CA ASP A 150 -11.99 0.92 4.39
C ASP A 150 -11.20 -0.26 5.00
N GLY A 151 -10.87 -1.25 4.16
CA GLY A 151 -10.08 -2.41 4.55
C GLY A 151 -10.83 -3.47 5.37
N ASN A 152 -12.15 -3.32 5.59
CA ASN A 152 -12.90 -4.34 6.33
C ASN A 152 -13.00 -5.67 5.55
N ASN A 153 -12.95 -5.61 4.22
CA ASN A 153 -12.83 -6.78 3.38
C ASN A 153 -12.03 -6.45 2.11
N TRP A 154 -11.21 -7.40 1.67
CA TRP A 154 -10.37 -7.28 0.49
C TRP A 154 -10.78 -8.28 -0.59
N ASN A 155 -10.70 -7.84 -1.84
CA ASN A 155 -10.94 -8.65 -3.01
C ASN A 155 -9.72 -8.59 -3.94
N ARG A 156 -9.39 -9.70 -4.58
CA ARG A 156 -8.29 -9.72 -5.53
C ARG A 156 -8.68 -9.01 -6.82
N LEU A 157 -7.87 -8.05 -7.24
CA LEU A 157 -7.99 -7.39 -8.54
C LEU A 157 -7.16 -8.18 -9.58
N LYS A 158 -7.86 -8.94 -10.42
CA LYS A 158 -7.20 -9.79 -11.44
C LYS A 158 -6.97 -9.04 -12.75
N ASN A 159 -8.00 -8.53 -13.34
CA ASN A 159 -8.02 -7.70 -14.58
C ASN A 159 -6.76 -7.86 -15.47
N ASN A 160 -6.49 -9.06 -15.98
CA ASN A 160 -5.32 -9.48 -16.75
C ASN A 160 -3.93 -9.23 -16.13
N LEU A 161 -3.87 -8.76 -14.89
CA LEU A 161 -2.61 -8.70 -14.13
C LEU A 161 -2.18 -10.14 -13.78
N PRO A 162 -1.01 -10.60 -14.23
CA PRO A 162 -0.53 -11.94 -13.88
C PRO A 162 -0.25 -12.04 -12.38
N PRO A 163 -0.21 -13.24 -11.81
CA PRO A 163 0.32 -13.44 -10.47
C PRO A 163 1.79 -12.97 -10.44
N ALA A 164 2.03 -11.89 -9.73
CA ALA A 164 3.35 -11.28 -9.61
C ALA A 164 3.43 -10.48 -8.31
N PRO A 165 4.61 -10.36 -7.70
CA PRO A 165 4.81 -9.46 -6.58
C PRO A 165 4.53 -8.02 -6.97
N VAL A 166 3.64 -7.36 -6.25
CA VAL A 166 3.29 -5.94 -6.45
C VAL A 166 4.01 -5.12 -5.39
N TYR A 167 5.11 -4.50 -5.79
CA TYR A 167 5.96 -3.73 -4.88
C TYR A 167 5.55 -2.28 -4.72
N TRP A 168 4.90 -1.72 -5.76
CA TRP A 168 4.49 -0.32 -5.71
C TRP A 168 3.18 -0.07 -6.44
N ILE A 169 2.41 0.87 -5.91
CA ILE A 169 1.17 1.37 -6.50
C ILE A 169 1.26 2.90 -6.51
N SER A 170 1.02 3.49 -7.67
CA SER A 170 0.89 4.93 -7.83
C SER A 170 -0.47 5.25 -8.47
N LEU A 171 -1.22 6.14 -7.83
CA LEU A 171 -2.51 6.59 -8.34
C LEU A 171 -2.33 7.95 -9.00
N GLN A 172 -2.73 8.06 -10.27
CA GLN A 172 -2.64 9.28 -11.04
C GLN A 172 -3.98 10.02 -11.00
N LYS A 173 -4.02 11.11 -10.25
CA LYS A 173 -5.27 11.82 -9.94
C LYS A 173 -6.00 12.41 -11.15
N ARG A 174 -5.27 12.85 -12.20
CA ARG A 174 -5.85 13.59 -13.33
C ARG A 174 -6.71 12.71 -14.24
N PHE A 175 -6.26 11.47 -14.49
CA PHE A 175 -6.94 10.54 -15.40
C PHE A 175 -7.51 9.34 -14.69
N ASP A 176 -7.39 9.29 -13.36
CA ASP A 176 -7.81 8.14 -12.53
C ASP A 176 -7.10 6.83 -12.89
N ASP A 177 -5.86 6.91 -13.37
CA ASP A 177 -5.08 5.73 -13.69
C ASP A 177 -4.38 5.18 -12.45
N MET A 178 -4.21 3.86 -12.43
CA MET A 178 -3.38 3.19 -11.44
C MET A 178 -2.19 2.54 -12.13
N VAL A 179 -0.99 2.93 -11.69
CA VAL A 179 0.27 2.32 -12.14
C VAL A 179 0.73 1.32 -11.09
N VAL A 180 0.97 0.09 -11.51
CA VAL A 180 1.38 -1.03 -10.66
C VAL A 180 2.79 -1.48 -11.06
N GLY A 181 3.73 -1.28 -10.15
CA GLY A 181 5.11 -1.77 -10.28
C GLY A 181 5.23 -3.17 -9.72
N THR A 182 5.62 -4.12 -10.57
CA THR A 182 5.82 -5.52 -10.18
C THR A 182 7.29 -5.89 -10.13
N TYR A 183 7.64 -6.88 -9.32
CA TYR A 183 8.99 -7.43 -9.33
C TYR A 183 9.11 -8.49 -10.44
N GLY A 184 9.97 -8.20 -11.41
CA GLY A 184 10.31 -9.14 -12.50
C GLY A 184 9.26 -9.32 -13.60
N ARG A 185 8.11 -8.61 -13.55
CA ARG A 185 7.03 -8.72 -14.56
C ARG A 185 6.68 -7.38 -15.22
N GLY A 186 7.50 -6.34 -15.01
CA GLY A 186 7.30 -5.02 -15.60
C GLY A 186 6.30 -4.13 -14.85
N ILE A 187 5.81 -3.12 -15.55
CA ILE A 187 4.87 -2.12 -15.03
C ILE A 187 3.56 -2.28 -15.77
N TYR A 188 2.46 -2.27 -15.02
CA TYR A 188 1.11 -2.34 -15.55
C TYR A 188 0.38 -1.03 -15.28
N ILE A 189 -0.43 -0.61 -16.23
CA ILE A 189 -1.30 0.55 -16.09
C ILE A 189 -2.74 0.06 -16.22
N MET A 190 -3.56 0.40 -15.23
CA MET A 190 -5.01 0.26 -15.30
C MET A 190 -5.57 1.65 -15.52
N ASP A 191 -6.06 1.89 -16.73
CA ASP A 191 -6.77 3.11 -17.09
C ASP A 191 -8.11 3.14 -16.37
N ASP A 192 -8.46 4.29 -15.81
CA ASP A 192 -9.75 4.56 -15.17
C ASP A 192 -10.14 3.58 -14.05
N ILE A 193 -9.71 3.89 -12.83
CA ILE A 193 -10.12 3.15 -11.62
C ILE A 193 -11.47 3.64 -11.04
N SER A 194 -12.13 4.63 -11.66
CA SER A 194 -13.40 5.16 -11.17
C SER A 194 -14.51 4.11 -11.03
N PRO A 195 -14.59 3.06 -11.86
CA PRO A 195 -15.57 1.99 -11.67
C PRO A 195 -15.44 1.27 -10.31
N ILE A 196 -14.23 1.20 -9.73
CA ILE A 196 -14.02 0.58 -8.42
C ILE A 196 -14.76 1.40 -7.32
N ARG A 197 -14.79 2.73 -7.45
CA ARG A 197 -15.51 3.61 -6.51
C ARG A 197 -17.03 3.40 -6.59
N GLU A 198 -17.57 3.05 -7.76
CA GLU A 198 -19.00 2.78 -7.87
C GLU A 198 -19.42 1.52 -7.09
N LEU A 199 -18.50 0.59 -6.85
CA LEU A 199 -18.76 -0.60 -6.04
C LEU A 199 -19.02 -0.24 -4.56
N THR A 200 -18.53 0.90 -4.07
CA THR A 200 -18.85 1.37 -2.71
C THR A 200 -20.33 1.68 -2.55
N LYS A 201 -20.96 2.17 -3.61
CA LYS A 201 -22.36 2.59 -3.63
C LYS A 201 -23.33 1.43 -3.96
N LYS A 202 -22.90 0.55 -4.86
CA LYS A 202 -23.78 -0.48 -5.45
C LYS A 202 -23.58 -1.88 -4.87
N GLY A 203 -22.45 -2.08 -4.15
CA GLY A 203 -22.09 -3.41 -3.63
C GLY A 203 -21.49 -4.34 -4.70
N LEU A 204 -21.00 -5.49 -4.25
CA LEU A 204 -20.29 -6.48 -5.07
C LEU A 204 -21.16 -7.68 -5.49
N SER A 205 -22.47 -7.65 -5.22
CA SER A 205 -23.30 -8.86 -5.20
C SER A 205 -23.99 -9.22 -6.51
N MET A 206 -23.85 -8.42 -7.57
CA MET A 206 -24.55 -8.66 -8.85
C MET A 206 -23.67 -8.25 -10.04
N ASP A 207 -23.82 -8.95 -11.16
CA ASP A 207 -23.30 -8.51 -12.45
C ASP A 207 -23.92 -7.16 -12.82
N GLN A 208 -23.10 -6.15 -13.04
CA GLN A 208 -23.55 -4.80 -13.32
C GLN A 208 -22.61 -4.09 -14.29
N LEU A 209 -23.19 -3.27 -15.14
CA LEU A 209 -22.43 -2.34 -15.96
C LEU A 209 -22.10 -1.11 -15.11
N LEU A 210 -20.81 -0.88 -14.87
CA LEU A 210 -20.34 0.28 -14.15
C LEU A 210 -20.09 1.44 -15.14
N PRO A 211 -20.41 2.69 -14.76
CA PRO A 211 -20.08 3.84 -15.58
C PRO A 211 -18.55 3.99 -15.65
N THR A 212 -18.04 4.35 -16.82
CA THR A 212 -16.66 4.72 -17.05
C THR A 212 -16.56 6.22 -17.30
N GLN A 213 -15.36 6.75 -17.27
CA GLN A 213 -15.12 8.14 -17.67
C GLN A 213 -15.45 8.37 -19.16
N SER A 214 -15.72 9.64 -19.51
CA SER A 214 -15.91 10.04 -20.91
C SER A 214 -14.63 9.84 -21.69
N ALA A 215 -14.68 9.04 -22.75
CA ALA A 215 -13.56 8.81 -23.63
C ALA A 215 -13.61 9.75 -24.84
N TYR A 216 -12.43 10.24 -25.25
CA TYR A 216 -12.31 10.99 -26.50
C TYR A 216 -12.29 10.02 -27.69
N ARG A 217 -13.17 10.23 -28.65
CA ARG A 217 -13.15 9.53 -29.93
C ARG A 217 -12.29 10.30 -30.91
N PHE A 218 -11.14 9.80 -31.27
CA PHE A 218 -10.32 10.38 -32.33
C PHE A 218 -10.73 9.78 -33.69
N GLN A 219 -11.02 10.63 -34.67
CA GLN A 219 -10.99 10.24 -36.06
C GLN A 219 -9.53 10.40 -36.55
N MET A 220 -8.89 9.30 -36.95
CA MET A 220 -7.66 9.40 -37.72
C MET A 220 -8.00 10.04 -39.06
N LEU A 221 -7.56 11.25 -39.31
CA LEU A 221 -7.50 11.79 -40.66
C LEU A 221 -6.58 10.86 -41.46
N GLN A 222 -7.11 10.17 -42.44
CA GLN A 222 -6.27 9.47 -43.42
C GLN A 222 -5.33 10.53 -44.02
N ALA A 223 -4.03 10.27 -43.93
CA ALA A 223 -3.05 11.11 -44.62
C ALA A 223 -3.51 11.23 -46.07
N MET A 224 -3.69 12.45 -46.56
CA MET A 224 -3.94 12.72 -47.97
C MET A 224 -2.85 11.99 -48.77
N LYS A 225 -3.23 11.03 -49.60
CA LYS A 225 -2.34 10.55 -50.66
C LYS A 225 -1.90 11.76 -51.44
N SER A 226 -0.62 12.06 -51.39
CA SER A 226 -0.03 12.97 -52.34
C SER A 226 -0.07 12.24 -53.67
N ASP A 227 -1.04 12.59 -54.52
CA ASP A 227 -0.97 12.24 -55.95
C ASP A 227 0.22 13.01 -56.48
N GLY A 228 1.30 12.22 -56.80
CA GLY A 228 2.47 12.68 -57.54
C GLY A 228 2.23 12.64 -59.04
#